data_c12d0e2478ba57d04fe76fe59c0f54be
#
_entry.id   c12d0e2478ba57d04fe76fe59c0f54be
#
_cell.length_a   1.000
_cell.length_b   1.000
_cell.length_c   1.000
_cell.angle_alpha   90.00
_cell.angle_beta   90.00
_cell.angle_gamma   90.00
#
_symmetry.space_group_name_H-M   'P 1'
#
loop_
_entity.id
_entity.type
_entity.pdbx_description
1 polymer ?
#
loop_
_entity_poly.entity_id
_entity_poly.type
_entity_poly.pdbx_seq_one_letter_code
_entity_poly.pdbx_strand_id
1 'polypeptide(L)'
;HRGTEMVIENKTYMQAVPYFDRLDYVAPMNQEHAFALAVEKILKIDVPIRAQYIRVIFCEIGRILSHILNVTTQALDVGALTPSLWGFEERETLMTFYERASGSRLHANYFRAGGVHQDLPKGLEEDIAKFCETFPKIINDLESLLTDNRIFKQRNVDIGVVTKEDALDYSFSGVMIRGSGVPWDLRKSQPYDCYESLDFKIPVGKNGDCYD
;
A
#
# COMPACT_ATOMS: atom_id res chain seq x y z
N HIS A 1 -15.22 -8.10 -7.10
CA HIS A 1 -14.82 -6.96 -7.95
C HIS A 1 -15.73 -6.79 -9.16
N ARG A 2 -16.13 -7.91 -9.77
CA ARG A 2 -16.98 -7.87 -10.97
C ARG A 2 -18.32 -7.18 -10.70
N GLY A 3 -18.63 -6.18 -11.50
CA GLY A 3 -19.89 -5.43 -11.42
C GLY A 3 -19.93 -4.34 -10.35
N THR A 4 -18.81 -4.05 -9.68
CA THR A 4 -18.72 -2.96 -8.70
C THR A 4 -19.16 -1.62 -9.31
N GLU A 5 -18.70 -1.32 -10.51
CA GLU A 5 -19.06 -0.11 -11.26
C GLU A 5 -20.57 0.01 -11.49
N MET A 6 -21.26 -1.08 -11.78
CA MET A 6 -22.71 -1.09 -11.98
C MET A 6 -23.48 -0.87 -10.67
N VAL A 7 -22.94 -1.36 -9.57
CA VAL A 7 -23.59 -1.22 -8.26
C VAL A 7 -23.45 0.21 -7.74
N ILE A 8 -22.27 0.82 -7.87
CA ILE A 8 -22.01 2.16 -7.35
C ILE A 8 -22.74 3.27 -8.10
N GLU A 9 -23.10 3.07 -9.38
CA GLU A 9 -23.91 4.02 -10.14
C GLU A 9 -25.22 4.39 -9.43
N ASN A 10 -25.77 3.48 -8.64
CA ASN A 10 -27.03 3.65 -7.91
C ASN A 10 -26.83 3.96 -6.41
N LYS A 11 -25.64 4.44 -6.03
CA LYS A 11 -25.29 4.77 -4.66
C LYS A 11 -24.92 6.23 -4.52
N THR A 12 -25.11 6.77 -3.31
CA THR A 12 -24.49 8.06 -2.96
C THR A 12 -22.97 7.89 -2.80
N TYR A 13 -22.23 8.99 -2.84
CA TYR A 13 -20.78 8.97 -2.66
C TYR A 13 -20.38 8.26 -1.35
N MET A 14 -21.08 8.53 -0.24
CA MET A 14 -20.79 7.85 1.03
C MET A 14 -21.10 6.35 1.00
N GLN A 15 -22.15 5.95 0.33
CA GLN A 15 -22.52 4.54 0.18
C GLN A 15 -21.58 3.79 -0.78
N ALA A 16 -20.87 4.49 -1.65
CA ALA A 16 -19.93 3.89 -2.59
C ALA A 16 -18.58 3.55 -1.93
N VAL A 17 -18.14 4.29 -0.93
CA VAL A 17 -16.83 4.09 -0.28
C VAL A 17 -16.56 2.64 0.12
N PRO A 18 -17.48 1.90 0.79
CA PRO A 18 -17.23 0.52 1.16
C PRO A 18 -16.96 -0.44 -0.01
N TYR A 19 -17.42 -0.10 -1.21
CA TYR A 19 -17.14 -0.90 -2.41
C TYR A 19 -15.71 -0.71 -2.87
N PHE A 20 -15.13 0.48 -2.69
CA PHE A 20 -13.73 0.75 -3.01
C PHE A 20 -12.78 0.00 -2.09
N ASP A 21 -13.11 -0.14 -0.81
CA ASP A 21 -12.32 -0.96 0.15
C ASP A 21 -12.06 -2.39 -0.37
N ARG A 22 -12.98 -2.93 -1.14
CA ARG A 22 -12.95 -4.32 -1.61
C ARG A 22 -12.25 -4.50 -2.95
N LEU A 23 -11.79 -3.43 -3.58
CA LEU A 23 -11.05 -3.50 -4.84
C LEU A 23 -9.64 -4.00 -4.62
N ASP A 24 -8.84 -3.29 -3.84
CA ASP A 24 -7.57 -3.77 -3.31
C ASP A 24 -7.74 -4.07 -1.82
N TYR A 25 -8.24 -5.26 -1.51
CA TYR A 25 -8.55 -5.68 -0.14
C TYR A 25 -7.30 -5.91 0.73
N VAL A 26 -6.10 -5.74 0.18
CA VAL A 26 -4.84 -5.81 0.93
C VAL A 26 -4.40 -4.42 1.44
N ALA A 27 -4.75 -3.36 0.72
CA ALA A 27 -4.53 -1.97 1.10
C ALA A 27 -5.82 -1.15 0.92
N PRO A 28 -6.90 -1.45 1.66
CA PRO A 28 -8.24 -0.91 1.37
C PRO A 28 -8.31 0.60 1.44
N MET A 29 -7.68 1.24 2.42
CA MET A 29 -7.72 2.70 2.57
C MET A 29 -7.08 3.45 1.40
N ASN A 30 -6.15 2.83 0.66
CA ASN A 30 -5.58 3.42 -0.56
C ASN A 30 -6.63 3.57 -1.66
N GLN A 31 -7.59 2.65 -1.74
CA GLN A 31 -8.69 2.73 -2.71
C GLN A 31 -9.76 3.75 -2.29
N GLU A 32 -10.07 3.83 -0.99
CA GLU A 32 -10.88 4.91 -0.45
C GLU A 32 -10.28 6.28 -0.78
N HIS A 33 -8.96 6.41 -0.64
CA HIS A 33 -8.22 7.62 -0.93
C HIS A 33 -8.35 8.04 -2.40
N ALA A 34 -8.13 7.11 -3.32
CA ALA A 34 -8.27 7.38 -4.75
C ALA A 34 -9.68 7.90 -5.10
N PHE A 35 -10.72 7.29 -4.51
CA PHE A 35 -12.10 7.73 -4.69
C PHE A 35 -12.34 9.12 -4.08
N ALA A 36 -11.88 9.36 -2.85
CA ALA A 36 -12.03 10.65 -2.19
C ALA A 36 -11.37 11.77 -2.99
N LEU A 37 -10.14 11.57 -3.47
CA LEU A 37 -9.43 12.53 -4.32
C LEU A 37 -10.17 12.83 -5.63
N ALA A 38 -10.78 11.81 -6.26
CA ALA A 38 -11.56 12.01 -7.47
C ALA A 38 -12.80 12.89 -7.22
N VAL A 39 -13.54 12.63 -6.14
CA VAL A 39 -14.71 13.42 -5.73
C VAL A 39 -14.31 14.85 -5.37
N GLU A 40 -13.26 15.02 -4.60
CA GLU A 40 -12.72 16.32 -4.19
C GLU A 40 -12.29 17.16 -5.38
N LYS A 41 -11.64 16.54 -6.37
CA LYS A 41 -11.23 17.22 -7.59
C LYS A 41 -12.44 17.71 -8.41
N ILE A 42 -13.51 16.91 -8.49
CA ILE A 42 -14.75 17.30 -9.19
C ILE A 42 -15.44 18.44 -8.46
N LEU A 43 -15.55 18.35 -7.14
CA LEU A 43 -16.27 19.32 -6.31
C LEU A 43 -15.42 20.53 -5.89
N LYS A 44 -14.10 20.51 -6.17
CA LYS A 44 -13.13 21.54 -5.76
C LYS A 44 -13.13 21.76 -4.25
N ILE A 45 -13.08 20.68 -3.49
CA ILE A 45 -13.04 20.70 -2.03
C ILE A 45 -11.57 20.72 -1.57
N ASP A 46 -11.25 21.65 -0.68
CA ASP A 46 -9.96 21.69 -0.01
C ASP A 46 -9.98 20.80 1.24
N VAL A 47 -8.96 19.98 1.42
CA VAL A 47 -8.82 19.07 2.55
C VAL A 47 -7.94 19.69 3.63
N PRO A 48 -8.38 19.75 4.91
CA PRO A 48 -7.57 20.25 6.01
C PRO A 48 -6.24 19.48 6.12
N ILE A 49 -5.15 20.20 6.42
CA ILE A 49 -3.79 19.63 6.45
C ILE A 49 -3.67 18.45 7.41
N ARG A 50 -4.33 18.47 8.59
CA ARG A 50 -4.33 17.35 9.52
C ARG A 50 -4.94 16.09 8.90
N ALA A 51 -6.03 16.23 8.17
CA ALA A 51 -6.68 15.11 7.47
C ALA A 51 -5.78 14.54 6.36
N GLN A 52 -5.03 15.40 5.66
CA GLN A 52 -4.04 14.95 4.66
C GLN A 52 -2.96 14.08 5.31
N TYR A 53 -2.39 14.49 6.44
CA TYR A 53 -1.40 13.68 7.17
C TYR A 53 -1.98 12.36 7.66
N ILE A 54 -3.20 12.35 8.19
CA ILE A 54 -3.87 11.11 8.62
C ILE A 54 -4.05 10.16 7.44
N ARG A 55 -4.51 10.67 6.31
CA ARG A 55 -4.67 9.86 5.08
C ARG A 55 -3.34 9.26 4.63
N VAL A 56 -2.28 10.05 4.60
CA VAL A 56 -0.95 9.57 4.21
C VAL A 56 -0.44 8.50 5.16
N ILE A 57 -0.60 8.66 6.48
CA ILE A 57 -0.23 7.63 7.45
C ILE A 57 -0.93 6.30 7.13
N PHE A 58 -2.24 6.30 6.95
CA PHE A 58 -2.98 5.07 6.67
C PHE A 58 -2.74 4.51 5.27
N CYS A 59 -2.44 5.34 4.28
CA CYS A 59 -2.02 4.88 2.96
C CYS A 59 -0.67 4.18 3.01
N GLU A 60 0.29 4.70 3.78
CA GLU A 60 1.59 4.04 3.93
C GLU A 60 1.51 2.78 4.81
N ILE A 61 0.65 2.74 5.83
CA ILE A 61 0.33 1.50 6.54
C ILE A 61 -0.28 0.47 5.57
N GLY A 62 -1.21 0.87 4.71
CA GLY A 62 -1.77 0.02 3.66
C GLY A 62 -0.71 -0.51 2.71
N ARG A 63 0.25 0.33 2.33
CA ARG A 63 1.39 -0.06 1.51
C ARG A 63 2.27 -1.11 2.21
N ILE A 64 2.56 -0.92 3.49
CA ILE A 64 3.33 -1.90 4.27
C ILE A 64 2.55 -3.22 4.36
N LEU A 65 1.24 -3.18 4.64
CA LEU A 65 0.37 -4.36 4.66
C LEU A 65 0.45 -5.14 3.34
N SER A 66 0.38 -4.44 2.21
CA SER A 66 0.47 -5.02 0.87
C SER A 66 1.85 -5.61 0.59
N HIS A 67 2.92 -4.87 0.88
CA HIS A 67 4.29 -5.32 0.62
C HIS A 67 4.67 -6.53 1.49
N ILE A 68 4.31 -6.55 2.76
CA ILE A 68 4.55 -7.71 3.62
C ILE A 68 3.85 -8.95 3.04
N LEU A 69 2.58 -8.83 2.67
CA LEU A 69 1.85 -9.95 2.09
C LEU A 69 2.51 -10.42 0.79
N ASN A 70 2.83 -9.50 -0.11
CA ASN A 70 3.43 -9.84 -1.41
C ASN A 70 4.78 -10.55 -1.24
N VAL A 71 5.72 -9.96 -0.51
CA VAL A 71 7.07 -10.53 -0.32
C VAL A 71 7.03 -11.87 0.40
N THR A 72 6.21 -12.00 1.43
CA THR A 72 6.16 -13.23 2.22
C THR A 72 5.42 -14.36 1.52
N THR A 73 4.40 -14.07 0.71
CA THR A 73 3.75 -15.09 -0.14
C THR A 73 4.61 -15.47 -1.34
N GLN A 74 5.38 -14.55 -1.92
CA GLN A 74 6.41 -14.88 -2.90
C GLN A 74 7.43 -15.87 -2.32
N ALA A 75 7.91 -15.61 -1.11
CA ALA A 75 8.80 -16.52 -0.40
C ALA A 75 8.16 -17.89 -0.16
N LEU A 76 6.87 -17.92 0.20
CA LEU A 76 6.10 -19.14 0.38
C LEU A 76 6.00 -19.95 -0.92
N ASP A 77 5.73 -19.32 -2.04
CA ASP A 77 5.64 -19.96 -3.36
C ASP A 77 6.99 -20.55 -3.80
N VAL A 78 8.08 -19.92 -3.41
CA VAL A 78 9.44 -20.43 -3.62
C VAL A 78 9.80 -21.57 -2.65
N GLY A 79 9.06 -21.74 -1.56
CA GLY A 79 9.18 -22.85 -0.61
C GLY A 79 9.59 -22.42 0.82
N ALA A 80 9.70 -21.12 1.13
CA ALA A 80 10.03 -20.61 2.45
C ALA A 80 8.76 -20.26 3.25
N LEU A 81 8.33 -21.12 4.17
CA LEU A 81 7.11 -20.94 4.99
C LEU A 81 7.27 -19.89 6.09
N THR A 82 8.42 -19.85 6.75
CA THR A 82 8.66 -19.02 7.95
C THR A 82 8.43 -17.51 7.71
N PRO A 83 8.87 -16.90 6.59
CA PRO A 83 8.63 -15.49 6.33
C PRO A 83 7.17 -15.08 6.38
N SER A 84 6.26 -15.95 5.91
CA SER A 84 4.82 -15.65 5.92
C SER A 84 4.27 -15.60 7.35
N LEU A 85 4.73 -16.45 8.24
CA LEU A 85 4.32 -16.43 9.65
C LEU A 85 4.77 -15.13 10.35
N TRP A 86 6.04 -14.74 10.17
CA TRP A 86 6.56 -13.50 10.75
C TRP A 86 5.88 -12.26 10.16
N GLY A 87 5.71 -12.22 8.84
CA GLY A 87 5.05 -11.08 8.20
C GLY A 87 3.60 -10.91 8.62
N PHE A 88 2.88 -12.00 8.85
CA PHE A 88 1.49 -11.93 9.29
C PHE A 88 1.34 -11.47 10.75
N GLU A 89 2.32 -11.70 11.61
CA GLU A 89 2.37 -11.12 12.96
C GLU A 89 2.42 -9.58 12.90
N GLU A 90 3.28 -9.03 12.04
CA GLU A 90 3.35 -7.58 11.83
C GLU A 90 2.08 -7.01 11.18
N ARG A 91 1.50 -7.75 10.24
CA ARG A 91 0.21 -7.36 9.64
C ARG A 91 -0.90 -7.28 10.68
N GLU A 92 -0.92 -8.17 11.65
CA GLU A 92 -1.89 -8.15 12.76
C GLU A 92 -1.79 -6.84 13.56
N THR A 93 -0.58 -6.40 13.88
CA THR A 93 -0.35 -5.11 14.55
C THR A 93 -0.88 -3.93 13.73
N LEU A 94 -0.59 -3.89 12.42
CA LEU A 94 -1.06 -2.83 11.53
C LEU A 94 -2.59 -2.82 11.36
N MET A 95 -3.22 -4.00 11.32
CA MET A 95 -4.69 -4.11 11.26
C MET A 95 -5.34 -3.64 12.56
N THR A 96 -4.67 -3.75 13.70
CA THR A 96 -5.13 -3.16 14.96
C THR A 96 -5.16 -1.63 14.90
N PHE A 97 -4.22 -0.99 14.20
CA PHE A 97 -4.27 0.45 13.98
C PHE A 97 -5.47 0.87 13.14
N TYR A 98 -5.79 0.10 12.10
CA TYR A 98 -7.01 0.28 11.31
C TYR A 98 -8.25 0.19 12.18
N GLU A 99 -8.35 -0.84 13.01
CA GLU A 99 -9.48 -1.06 13.91
C GLU A 99 -9.65 0.08 14.92
N ARG A 100 -8.57 0.56 15.51
CA ARG A 100 -8.63 1.68 16.46
C ARG A 100 -9.12 2.98 15.83
N ALA A 101 -8.76 3.24 14.58
CA ALA A 101 -9.19 4.45 13.88
C ALA A 101 -10.61 4.36 13.30
N SER A 102 -10.99 3.20 12.79
CA SER A 102 -12.20 3.03 11.99
C SER A 102 -13.25 2.10 12.61
N GLY A 103 -12.87 1.28 13.59
CA GLY A 103 -13.70 0.19 14.12
C GLY A 103 -13.63 -1.09 13.30
N SER A 104 -12.89 -1.12 12.19
CA SER A 104 -12.78 -2.25 11.28
C SER A 104 -11.32 -2.62 11.04
N ARG A 105 -11.00 -3.90 11.13
CA ARG A 105 -9.63 -4.40 10.96
C ARG A 105 -9.12 -4.32 9.53
N LEU A 106 -10.02 -4.36 8.54
CA LEU A 106 -9.68 -4.41 7.13
C LEU A 106 -10.45 -3.36 6.32
N HIS A 107 -11.72 -3.58 6.05
CA HIS A 107 -12.56 -2.67 5.28
C HIS A 107 -13.05 -1.53 6.17
N ALA A 108 -12.28 -0.46 6.19
CA ALA A 108 -12.39 0.59 7.19
C ALA A 108 -13.50 1.61 6.94
N ASN A 109 -13.78 1.92 5.67
CA ASN A 109 -14.72 2.98 5.31
C ASN A 109 -14.44 4.28 6.11
N TYR A 110 -13.17 4.67 6.16
CA TYR A 110 -12.69 5.73 7.04
C TYR A 110 -12.46 7.06 6.34
N PHE A 111 -11.98 7.05 5.09
CA PHE A 111 -11.79 8.27 4.31
C PHE A 111 -13.12 8.81 3.81
N ARG A 112 -13.21 10.13 3.73
CA ARG A 112 -14.38 10.87 3.24
C ARG A 112 -13.94 11.96 2.28
N ALA A 113 -14.79 12.33 1.34
CA ALA A 113 -14.56 13.55 0.59
C ALA A 113 -14.48 14.75 1.56
N GLY A 114 -13.36 15.46 1.52
CA GLY A 114 -13.05 16.55 2.44
C GLY A 114 -12.25 16.16 3.69
N GLY A 115 -11.86 14.88 3.84
CA GLY A 115 -11.00 14.46 4.96
C GLY A 115 -11.16 13.00 5.37
N VAL A 116 -11.37 12.78 6.66
CA VAL A 116 -11.55 11.48 7.31
C VAL A 116 -12.80 11.49 8.18
N HIS A 117 -13.34 10.30 8.50
CA HIS A 117 -14.56 10.18 9.29
C HIS A 117 -14.43 10.77 10.70
N GLN A 118 -13.31 10.56 11.34
CA GLN A 118 -13.00 11.02 12.70
C GLN A 118 -11.51 11.21 12.89
N ASP A 119 -11.10 12.00 13.89
CA ASP A 119 -9.69 12.17 14.24
C ASP A 119 -9.10 10.90 14.86
N LEU A 120 -7.78 10.84 14.94
CA LEU A 120 -7.07 9.71 15.54
C LEU A 120 -7.45 9.55 17.01
N PRO A 121 -7.72 8.33 17.49
CA PRO A 121 -7.93 8.08 18.90
C PRO A 121 -6.64 8.33 19.69
N LYS A 122 -6.80 8.76 20.94
CA LYS A 122 -5.67 9.05 21.85
C LYS A 122 -4.74 7.84 21.96
N GLY A 123 -3.44 8.10 21.86
CA GLY A 123 -2.38 7.09 21.99
C GLY A 123 -2.10 6.30 20.72
N LEU A 124 -2.82 6.53 19.61
CA LEU A 124 -2.56 5.82 18.35
C LEU A 124 -1.30 6.35 17.65
N GLU A 125 -1.07 7.65 17.69
CA GLU A 125 0.11 8.27 17.09
C GLU A 125 1.40 7.74 17.73
N GLU A 126 1.42 7.60 19.06
CA GLU A 126 2.54 7.07 19.81
C GLU A 126 2.80 5.59 19.49
N ASP A 127 1.75 4.79 19.36
CA ASP A 127 1.88 3.37 19.02
C ASP A 127 2.37 3.17 17.59
N ILE A 128 1.92 3.98 16.63
CA ILE A 128 2.43 3.98 15.26
C ILE A 128 3.93 4.37 15.25
N ALA A 129 4.31 5.42 15.99
CA ALA A 129 5.70 5.82 16.10
C ALA A 129 6.58 4.68 16.65
N LYS A 130 6.14 4.02 17.71
CA LYS A 130 6.82 2.85 18.29
C LYS A 130 6.94 1.69 17.27
N PHE A 131 5.91 1.43 16.50
CA PHE A 131 5.97 0.44 15.42
C PHE A 131 7.06 0.80 14.40
N CYS A 132 7.13 2.07 13.98
CA CYS A 132 8.15 2.54 13.05
C CYS A 132 9.58 2.36 13.57
N GLU A 133 9.80 2.42 14.88
CA GLU A 133 11.11 2.18 15.50
C GLU A 133 11.52 0.70 15.49
N THR A 134 10.55 -0.21 15.60
CA THR A 134 10.80 -1.66 15.71
C THR A 134 10.77 -2.39 14.38
N PHE A 135 9.94 -1.94 13.45
CA PHE A 135 9.70 -2.60 12.16
C PHE A 135 10.95 -2.79 11.28
N PRO A 136 11.94 -1.85 11.23
CA PRO A 136 13.16 -2.06 10.46
C PRO A 136 13.93 -3.31 10.86
N LYS A 137 13.84 -3.74 12.12
CA LYS A 137 14.47 -4.99 12.57
C LYS A 137 13.85 -6.22 11.88
N ILE A 138 12.52 -6.23 11.79
CA ILE A 138 11.80 -7.32 11.12
C ILE A 138 12.16 -7.39 9.63
N ILE A 139 12.28 -6.23 8.96
CA ILE A 139 12.74 -6.18 7.58
C ILE A 139 14.14 -6.75 7.43
N ASN A 140 15.08 -6.37 8.29
CA ASN A 140 16.44 -6.91 8.29
C ASN A 140 16.47 -8.45 8.52
N ASP A 141 15.61 -8.96 9.38
CA ASP A 141 15.50 -10.40 9.63
C ASP A 141 14.97 -11.14 8.38
N LEU A 142 13.97 -10.57 7.69
CA LEU A 142 13.46 -11.11 6.42
C LEU A 142 14.52 -11.04 5.30
N GLU A 143 15.21 -9.92 5.16
CA GLU A 143 16.29 -9.76 4.17
C GLU A 143 17.42 -10.74 4.41
N SER A 144 17.86 -10.92 5.65
CA SER A 144 18.92 -11.87 5.98
C SER A 144 18.56 -13.32 5.65
N LEU A 145 17.27 -13.65 5.71
CA LEU A 145 16.77 -14.99 5.38
C LEU A 145 16.63 -15.20 3.86
N LEU A 146 16.22 -14.17 3.11
CA LEU A 146 15.78 -14.30 1.71
C LEU A 146 16.81 -13.76 0.72
N THR A 147 17.30 -12.53 0.90
CA THR A 147 18.02 -11.79 -0.14
C THR A 147 19.24 -12.53 -0.66
N ASP A 148 20.09 -13.07 0.21
CA ASP A 148 21.29 -13.81 -0.20
C ASP A 148 21.11 -15.33 -0.22
N ASN A 149 19.90 -15.81 0.00
CA ASN A 149 19.61 -17.23 -0.01
C ASN A 149 19.77 -17.79 -1.44
N ARG A 150 20.60 -18.83 -1.58
CA ARG A 150 20.90 -19.45 -2.88
C ARG A 150 19.66 -19.98 -3.59
N ILE A 151 18.75 -20.61 -2.85
CA ILE A 151 17.53 -21.18 -3.41
C ILE A 151 16.63 -20.08 -3.90
N PHE A 152 16.46 -19.02 -3.09
CA PHE A 152 15.63 -17.86 -3.43
C PHE A 152 16.16 -17.17 -4.70
N LYS A 153 17.48 -16.91 -4.77
CA LYS A 153 18.11 -16.34 -5.96
C LYS A 153 17.91 -17.20 -7.20
N GLN A 154 18.16 -18.51 -7.13
CA GLN A 154 17.99 -19.41 -8.26
C GLN A 154 16.55 -19.52 -8.79
N ARG A 155 15.58 -19.20 -7.95
CA ARG A 155 14.15 -19.24 -8.31
C ARG A 155 13.61 -17.89 -8.81
N ASN A 156 14.32 -16.79 -8.65
CA ASN A 156 13.83 -15.45 -8.94
C ASN A 156 14.72 -14.67 -9.92
N VAL A 157 16.04 -14.84 -9.88
CA VAL A 157 16.96 -14.11 -10.76
C VAL A 157 16.80 -14.61 -12.20
N ASP A 158 16.67 -13.68 -13.13
CA ASP A 158 16.44 -13.92 -14.57
C ASP A 158 15.14 -14.69 -14.88
N ILE A 159 14.21 -14.74 -13.95
CA ILE A 159 12.89 -15.37 -14.11
C ILE A 159 11.82 -14.30 -14.30
N GLY A 160 10.96 -14.49 -15.32
CA GLY A 160 9.82 -13.60 -15.56
C GLY A 160 10.22 -12.19 -15.96
N VAL A 161 11.33 -12.04 -16.66
CA VAL A 161 11.87 -10.74 -17.09
C VAL A 161 10.84 -9.98 -17.93
N VAL A 162 10.52 -8.77 -17.50
CA VAL A 162 9.72 -7.81 -18.25
C VAL A 162 10.59 -6.61 -18.57
N THR A 163 10.81 -6.36 -19.84
CA THR A 163 11.64 -5.24 -20.29
C THR A 163 10.95 -3.91 -20.02
N LYS A 164 11.70 -2.83 -20.04
CA LYS A 164 11.16 -1.48 -19.90
C LYS A 164 10.13 -1.17 -20.99
N GLU A 165 10.41 -1.60 -22.22
CA GLU A 165 9.53 -1.43 -23.36
C GLU A 165 8.21 -2.19 -23.16
N ASP A 166 8.28 -3.46 -22.80
CA ASP A 166 7.09 -4.28 -22.52
C ASP A 166 6.26 -3.69 -21.36
N ALA A 167 6.93 -3.24 -20.29
CA ALA A 167 6.26 -2.64 -19.14
C ALA A 167 5.47 -1.37 -19.53
N LEU A 168 5.99 -0.57 -20.44
CA LEU A 168 5.30 0.61 -20.98
C LEU A 168 4.15 0.22 -21.91
N ASP A 169 4.39 -0.72 -22.82
CA ASP A 169 3.40 -1.18 -23.80
C ASP A 169 2.19 -1.86 -23.11
N TYR A 170 2.44 -2.64 -22.07
CA TYR A 170 1.38 -3.25 -21.26
C TYR A 170 0.78 -2.33 -20.19
N SER A 171 1.19 -1.07 -20.13
CA SER A 171 0.70 -0.06 -19.18
C SER A 171 0.89 -0.47 -17.72
N PHE A 172 2.04 -1.03 -17.40
CA PHE A 172 2.40 -1.34 -16.01
C PHE A 172 2.50 -0.07 -15.17
N SER A 173 2.25 -0.21 -13.88
CA SER A 173 2.32 0.89 -12.92
C SER A 173 2.89 0.41 -11.58
N GLY A 174 3.14 1.34 -10.66
CA GLY A 174 3.57 1.03 -9.29
C GLY A 174 4.90 0.29 -9.24
N VAL A 175 4.98 -0.73 -8.40
CA VAL A 175 6.21 -1.54 -8.19
C VAL A 175 6.64 -2.25 -9.47
N MET A 176 5.68 -2.73 -10.26
CA MET A 176 5.96 -3.50 -11.47
C MET A 176 6.75 -2.70 -12.50
N ILE A 177 6.34 -1.46 -12.79
CA ILE A 177 7.09 -0.62 -13.74
C ILE A 177 8.44 -0.17 -13.17
N ARG A 178 8.53 0.01 -11.84
CA ARG A 178 9.80 0.35 -11.19
C ARG A 178 10.78 -0.81 -11.18
N GLY A 179 10.32 -2.04 -11.02
CA GLY A 179 11.13 -3.25 -11.19
C GLY A 179 11.79 -3.32 -12.57
N SER A 180 11.09 -2.91 -13.64
CA SER A 180 11.59 -2.82 -15.00
C SER A 180 12.44 -1.56 -15.30
N GLY A 181 12.88 -0.83 -14.29
CA GLY A 181 13.85 0.27 -14.42
C GLY A 181 13.25 1.65 -14.73
N VAL A 182 11.94 1.85 -14.61
CA VAL A 182 11.29 3.15 -14.81
C VAL A 182 11.03 3.83 -13.46
N PRO A 183 11.68 4.94 -13.14
CA PRO A 183 11.55 5.64 -11.87
C PRO A 183 10.24 6.46 -11.79
N TRP A 184 9.09 5.81 -11.96
CA TRP A 184 7.80 6.48 -11.92
C TRP A 184 7.03 6.19 -10.63
N ASP A 185 6.70 7.26 -9.91
CA ASP A 185 5.89 7.22 -8.70
C ASP A 185 5.06 8.51 -8.61
N LEU A 186 3.75 8.37 -8.56
CA LEU A 186 2.82 9.51 -8.53
C LEU A 186 3.00 10.39 -7.29
N ARG A 187 3.48 9.84 -6.19
CA ARG A 187 3.76 10.62 -4.97
C ARG A 187 4.85 11.68 -5.20
N LYS A 188 5.71 11.50 -6.22
CA LYS A 188 6.76 12.45 -6.64
C LYS A 188 6.42 13.17 -7.93
N SER A 189 5.89 12.47 -8.94
CA SER A 189 5.64 13.06 -10.27
C SER A 189 4.36 13.91 -10.33
N GLN A 190 3.37 13.58 -9.52
CA GLN A 190 2.09 14.31 -9.37
C GLN A 190 1.65 14.26 -7.90
N PRO A 191 2.35 14.96 -7.00
CA PRO A 191 2.08 14.91 -5.56
C PRO A 191 0.62 15.24 -5.25
N TYR A 192 0.09 14.56 -4.27
CA TYR A 192 -1.26 14.76 -3.72
C TYR A 192 -1.19 14.75 -2.20
N ASP A 193 -2.19 15.37 -1.55
CA ASP A 193 -2.17 15.62 -0.10
C ASP A 193 -0.82 16.22 0.34
N CYS A 194 -0.21 15.72 1.40
CA CYS A 194 1.05 16.26 1.94
C CYS A 194 2.32 15.56 1.42
N TYR A 195 2.26 14.69 0.37
CA TYR A 195 3.44 13.97 -0.12
C TYR A 195 4.57 14.87 -0.61
N GLU A 196 4.27 16.08 -1.11
CA GLU A 196 5.29 17.03 -1.55
C GLU A 196 6.23 17.44 -0.40
N SER A 197 5.72 17.50 0.83
CA SER A 197 6.48 17.88 2.02
C SER A 197 7.33 16.75 2.62
N LEU A 198 7.18 15.51 2.10
CA LEU A 198 7.82 14.34 2.66
C LEU A 198 9.09 13.97 1.89
N ASP A 199 10.17 13.69 2.63
CA ASP A 199 11.41 13.18 2.06
C ASP A 199 11.43 11.65 2.10
N PHE A 200 11.38 11.03 0.91
CA PHE A 200 11.52 9.59 0.74
C PHE A 200 12.14 9.25 -0.61
N LYS A 201 12.80 8.09 -0.68
CA LYS A 201 13.40 7.58 -1.91
C LYS A 201 12.44 6.65 -2.64
N ILE A 202 12.53 6.64 -3.96
CA ILE A 202 11.81 5.70 -4.82
C ILE A 202 12.78 4.58 -5.19
N PRO A 203 12.56 3.33 -4.74
CA PRO A 203 13.37 2.20 -5.18
C PRO A 203 13.04 1.87 -6.64
N VAL A 204 14.10 1.56 -7.41
CA VAL A 204 14.00 1.23 -8.84
C VAL A 204 14.87 0.02 -9.12
N GLY A 205 14.29 -1.02 -9.69
CA GLY A 205 14.99 -2.21 -10.15
C GLY A 205 15.81 -1.96 -11.42
N LYS A 206 16.48 -2.98 -11.90
CA LYS A 206 17.37 -2.88 -13.07
C LYS A 206 17.06 -3.93 -14.15
N ASN A 207 16.72 -5.14 -13.72
CA ASN A 207 16.61 -6.29 -14.62
C ASN A 207 15.14 -6.59 -15.00
N GLY A 208 14.19 -6.13 -14.19
CA GLY A 208 12.77 -6.40 -14.40
C GLY A 208 12.38 -7.86 -14.20
N ASP A 209 13.14 -8.58 -13.40
CA ASP A 209 12.87 -9.99 -13.07
C ASP A 209 12.12 -10.14 -11.72
N CYS A 210 11.85 -11.38 -11.32
CA CYS A 210 11.13 -11.64 -10.07
C CYS A 210 11.96 -11.30 -8.81
N TYR A 211 13.25 -11.07 -8.94
CA TYR A 211 14.13 -10.72 -7.83
C TYR A 211 14.17 -9.20 -7.55
N ASP A 212 14.04 -8.35 -8.58
CA ASP A 212 14.00 -6.89 -8.51
C ASP A 212 12.67 -6.37 -7.91
#